data_762d80d07a15be11f55d50cde4b8cfb9
#
_entry.id   762d80d07a15be11f55d50cde4b8cfb9
#
_cell.length_a   1.000
_cell.length_b   1.000
_cell.length_c   1.000
_cell.angle_alpha   90.00
_cell.angle_beta   90.00
_cell.angle_gamma   90.00
#
_symmetry.space_group_name_H-M   'P 1'
#
loop_
_entity.id
_entity.type
_entity.pdbx_description
1 polymer ?
#
loop_
_entity_poly.entity_id
_entity_poly.type
_entity_poly.pdbx_seq_one_letter_code
_entity_poly.pdbx_strand_id
1 'polypeptide(L)'
;MTTDGAGNTLAPLPASILTQGPNLIVSIHTALDDEQLVRLQRDLLDRVGSQRCHGILIDVAALDVLDSFAASTLGNLAYMARLRGARTVVVGIAPDVAMALVRLAVHMPLVQTALDLEEGLQCLAS
;
A
#
# COMPACT_ATOMS: atom_id res chain seq x y z
N MET A 1 22.95 4.39 12.11
CA MET A 1 22.59 3.68 11.72
C MET A 1 22.17 3.17 11.65
N THR A 2 22.21 3.34 11.60
CA THR A 2 21.70 2.60 11.28
C THR A 2 21.25 2.17 11.35
N THR A 3 21.04 2.30 11.52
CA THR A 3 20.53 1.61 11.39
C THR A 3 19.91 1.39 11.49
N ASP A 4 19.74 1.73 11.66
CA ASP A 4 19.16 1.19 11.51
C ASP A 4 19.05 0.70 11.52
N GLY A 5 19.14 1.01 11.92
CA GLY A 5 19.00 0.23 11.76
C GLY A 5 19.14 -0.23 11.54
N ALA A 6 19.13 -0.27 11.69
CA ALA A 6 19.33 -1.00 11.15
C ALA A 6 19.48 -1.33 10.66
N GLY A 7 19.34 -1.19 10.58
CA GLY A 7 19.59 -1.75 9.88
C GLY A 7 19.76 -1.63 9.21
N ASN A 8 20.05 -1.21 9.02
CA ASN A 8 19.91 -1.21 7.76
C ASN A 8 20.78 -1.81 6.75
N THR A 9 21.04 -2.80 6.67
CA THR A 9 21.76 -3.57 5.68
C THR A 9 20.92 -3.92 4.46
N LEU A 10 19.62 -3.69 4.54
CA LEU A 10 18.69 -3.93 3.43
C LEU A 10 18.70 -2.77 2.45
N ALA A 11 18.66 -3.08 1.16
CA ALA A 11 18.50 -2.05 0.16
C ALA A 11 17.21 -1.27 0.38
N PRO A 12 17.18 0.03 0.07
CA PRO A 12 15.96 0.80 0.15
C PRO A 12 14.88 0.21 -0.76
N LEU A 13 13.64 0.25 -0.32
CA LEU A 13 12.52 -0.14 -1.16
C LEU A 13 12.32 0.91 -2.26
N PRO A 14 11.95 0.51 -3.49
CA PRO A 14 11.55 1.47 -4.52
C PRO A 14 10.14 2.00 -4.24
N ALA A 15 9.97 2.55 -3.06
CA ALA A 15 8.71 3.10 -2.58
C ALA A 15 9.01 4.22 -1.59
N SER A 16 8.12 5.19 -1.50
CA SER A 16 8.20 6.28 -0.52
C SER A 16 7.02 6.19 0.42
N ILE A 17 7.24 6.51 1.70
CA ILE A 17 6.19 6.55 2.71
C ILE A 17 6.24 7.93 3.35
N LEU A 18 5.11 8.64 3.29
CA LEU A 18 4.95 9.94 3.92
C LEU A 18 3.83 9.86 4.95
N THR A 19 3.96 10.64 6.02
CA THR A 19 2.86 10.83 6.97
C THR A 19 2.19 12.17 6.66
N GLN A 20 0.88 12.15 6.46
CA GLN A 20 0.11 13.37 6.23
C GLN A 20 -1.13 13.33 7.12
N GLY A 21 -1.09 14.09 8.23
CA GLY A 21 -2.15 14.05 9.21
C GLY A 21 -2.32 12.62 9.77
N PRO A 22 -3.54 12.09 9.77
CA PRO A 22 -3.79 10.74 10.27
C PRO A 22 -3.52 9.64 9.23
N ASN A 23 -2.92 9.99 8.09
CA ASN A 23 -2.78 9.06 6.97
C ASN A 23 -1.32 8.79 6.62
N LEU A 24 -1.04 7.58 6.17
CA LEU A 24 0.20 7.24 5.50
C LEU A 24 -0.05 7.28 4.00
N ILE A 25 0.85 7.92 3.26
CA ILE A 25 0.80 7.95 1.81
C ILE A 25 2.00 7.18 1.29
N VAL A 26 1.72 6.12 0.54
CA VAL A 26 2.73 5.21 0.01
C VAL A 26 2.73 5.33 -1.49
N SER A 27 3.88 5.66 -2.09
CA SER A 27 4.03 5.68 -3.54
C SER A 27 4.97 4.56 -3.93
N ILE A 28 4.51 3.64 -4.76
CA ILE A 28 5.32 2.53 -5.24
C ILE A 28 5.85 2.91 -6.61
N HIS A 29 7.19 2.99 -6.75
CA HIS A 29 7.83 3.54 -7.94
C HIS A 29 8.03 2.51 -9.05
N THR A 30 8.16 1.25 -8.67
CA THR A 30 8.30 0.14 -9.62
C THR A 30 7.79 -1.14 -8.94
N ALA A 31 7.57 -2.19 -9.74
CA ALA A 31 7.08 -3.45 -9.20
C ALA A 31 8.03 -3.98 -8.11
N LEU A 32 7.45 -4.41 -7.01
CA LEU A 32 8.19 -4.98 -5.89
C LEU A 32 8.19 -6.51 -6.02
N ASP A 33 9.33 -7.13 -5.66
CA ASP A 33 9.35 -8.58 -5.56
C ASP A 33 8.62 -9.04 -4.28
N ASP A 34 8.46 -10.34 -4.13
CA ASP A 34 7.69 -10.92 -3.03
C ASP A 34 8.25 -10.53 -1.66
N GLU A 35 9.58 -10.54 -1.52
CA GLU A 35 10.23 -10.18 -0.27
C GLU A 35 10.04 -8.69 0.06
N GLN A 36 10.17 -7.83 -0.96
CA GLN A 36 9.94 -6.40 -0.81
C GLN A 36 8.49 -6.10 -0.42
N LEU A 37 7.54 -6.82 -1.00
CA LEU A 37 6.11 -6.65 -0.68
C LEU A 37 5.84 -7.00 0.79
N VAL A 38 6.38 -8.10 1.26
CA VAL A 38 6.20 -8.52 2.66
C VAL A 38 6.85 -7.51 3.61
N ARG A 39 8.02 -7.00 3.23
CA ARG A 39 8.73 -5.99 4.02
C ARG A 39 7.94 -4.68 4.10
N LEU A 40 7.38 -4.24 2.96
CA LEU A 40 6.54 -3.04 2.93
C LEU A 40 5.29 -3.23 3.80
N GLN A 41 4.64 -4.37 3.69
CA GLN A 41 3.47 -4.69 4.49
C GLN A 41 3.76 -4.57 5.99
N ARG A 42 4.85 -5.16 6.43
CA ARG A 42 5.24 -5.12 7.84
C ARG A 42 5.55 -3.69 8.30
N ASP A 43 6.28 -2.95 7.47
CA ASP A 43 6.65 -1.56 7.79
C ASP A 43 5.40 -0.68 7.94
N LEU A 44 4.44 -0.84 7.04
CA LEU A 44 3.20 -0.06 7.10
C LEU A 44 2.39 -0.41 8.35
N LEU A 45 2.29 -1.67 8.69
CA LEU A 45 1.56 -2.09 9.89
C LEU A 45 2.21 -1.55 11.17
N ASP A 46 3.54 -1.54 11.22
CA ASP A 46 4.26 -0.98 12.35
C ASP A 46 3.99 0.53 12.48
N ARG A 47 3.99 1.25 11.35
CA ARG A 47 3.73 2.69 11.35
C ARG A 47 2.30 3.02 11.73
N VAL A 48 1.34 2.21 11.30
CA VAL A 48 -0.06 2.40 11.71
C VAL A 48 -0.18 2.38 13.23
N GLY A 49 0.48 1.42 13.88
CA GLY A 49 0.45 1.33 15.32
C GLY A 49 1.20 2.45 16.02
N SER A 50 2.46 2.69 15.61
CA SER A 50 3.33 3.66 16.29
C SER A 50 2.90 5.10 16.08
N GLN A 51 2.34 5.42 14.93
CA GLN A 51 1.92 6.78 14.57
C GLN A 51 0.41 6.99 14.71
N ARG A 52 -0.32 5.95 15.12
CA ARG A 52 -1.78 5.98 15.29
C ARG A 52 -2.49 6.48 14.04
N CYS A 53 -2.10 5.95 12.89
CA CYS A 53 -2.70 6.32 11.63
C CYS A 53 -4.07 5.69 11.47
N HIS A 54 -4.98 6.40 10.79
CA HIS A 54 -6.34 5.93 10.52
C HIS A 54 -6.52 5.55 9.05
N GLY A 55 -5.57 5.87 8.21
CA GLY A 55 -5.65 5.55 6.79
C GLY A 55 -4.30 5.26 6.17
N ILE A 56 -4.32 4.39 5.16
CA ILE A 56 -3.18 4.10 4.31
C ILE A 56 -3.64 4.33 2.88
N LEU A 57 -2.95 5.21 2.16
CA LEU A 57 -3.21 5.44 0.75
C LEU A 57 -2.02 4.92 -0.04
N ILE A 58 -2.28 4.02 -0.98
CA ILE A 58 -1.22 3.39 -1.78
C ILE A 58 -1.39 3.80 -3.23
N ASP A 59 -0.41 4.54 -3.74
CA ASP A 59 -0.39 4.99 -5.12
C ASP A 59 0.41 4.00 -5.97
N VAL A 60 -0.28 3.36 -6.92
CA VAL A 60 0.30 2.39 -7.82
C VAL A 60 0.33 2.88 -9.26
N ALA A 61 0.20 4.19 -9.48
CA ALA A 61 0.15 4.76 -10.83
C ALA A 61 1.39 4.46 -11.67
N ALA A 62 2.53 4.27 -11.03
CA ALA A 62 3.78 3.95 -11.73
C ALA A 62 3.90 2.47 -12.12
N LEU A 63 2.99 1.62 -11.70
CA LEU A 63 3.06 0.19 -11.96
C LEU A 63 2.34 -0.19 -13.25
N ASP A 64 3.04 -0.90 -14.13
CA ASP A 64 2.46 -1.47 -15.34
C ASP A 64 1.88 -2.86 -15.09
N VAL A 65 2.32 -3.50 -14.01
CA VAL A 65 1.94 -4.88 -13.69
C VAL A 65 1.66 -4.97 -12.19
N LEU A 66 0.57 -5.64 -11.85
CA LEU A 66 0.26 -6.02 -10.48
C LEU A 66 -0.17 -7.48 -10.53
N ASP A 67 0.72 -8.39 -10.12
CA ASP A 67 0.43 -9.81 -10.19
C ASP A 67 -0.46 -10.27 -9.02
N SER A 68 -0.84 -11.54 -9.05
CA SER A 68 -1.75 -12.09 -8.04
C SER A 68 -1.14 -12.08 -6.64
N PHE A 69 0.18 -12.29 -6.52
CA PHE A 69 0.83 -12.22 -5.20
C PHE A 69 0.78 -10.79 -4.65
N ALA A 70 1.08 -9.80 -5.48
CA ALA A 70 1.04 -8.40 -5.06
C ALA A 70 -0.39 -8.00 -4.66
N ALA A 71 -1.38 -8.39 -5.45
CA ALA A 71 -2.78 -8.10 -5.14
C ALA A 71 -3.21 -8.76 -3.83
N SER A 72 -2.83 -10.03 -3.62
CA SER A 72 -3.13 -10.74 -2.38
C SER A 72 -2.47 -10.08 -1.18
N THR A 73 -1.23 -9.61 -1.35
CA THR A 73 -0.50 -8.94 -0.28
C THR A 73 -1.17 -7.63 0.10
N LEU A 74 -1.64 -6.86 -0.88
CA LEU A 74 -2.40 -5.64 -0.62
C LEU A 74 -3.73 -5.94 0.09
N GLY A 75 -4.42 -6.99 -0.33
CA GLY A 75 -5.66 -7.42 0.32
C GLY A 75 -5.43 -7.81 1.78
N ASN A 76 -4.38 -8.57 2.04
CA ASN A 76 -4.01 -8.97 3.40
C ASN A 76 -3.60 -7.76 4.24
N LEU A 77 -2.88 -6.82 3.65
CA LEU A 77 -2.53 -5.57 4.34
C LEU A 77 -3.80 -4.84 4.78
N ALA A 78 -4.79 -4.75 3.90
CA ALA A 78 -6.04 -4.06 4.22
C ALA A 78 -6.76 -4.72 5.40
N TYR A 79 -6.79 -6.04 5.45
CA TYR A 79 -7.36 -6.77 6.60
C TYR A 79 -6.60 -6.48 7.88
N MET A 80 -5.28 -6.60 7.84
CA MET A 80 -4.45 -6.39 9.03
C MET A 80 -4.51 -4.95 9.50
N ALA A 81 -4.49 -3.99 8.56
CA ALA A 81 -4.60 -2.57 8.90
C ALA A 81 -5.96 -2.27 9.53
N ARG A 82 -7.03 -2.89 9.02
CA ARG A 82 -8.37 -2.70 9.58
C ARG A 82 -8.45 -3.17 11.02
N LEU A 83 -7.79 -4.27 11.33
CA LEU A 83 -7.71 -4.76 12.73
C LEU A 83 -7.00 -3.79 13.64
N ARG A 84 -6.15 -2.94 13.09
CA ARG A 84 -5.42 -1.91 13.84
C ARG A 84 -6.06 -0.52 13.72
N GLY A 85 -7.26 -0.45 13.15
CA GLY A 85 -8.03 0.78 13.07
C GLY A 85 -7.76 1.66 11.86
N ALA A 86 -7.11 1.15 10.82
CA ALA A 86 -6.80 1.92 9.62
C ALA A 86 -7.53 1.37 8.39
N ARG A 87 -7.96 2.27 7.52
CA ARG A 87 -8.57 1.94 6.23
C ARG A 87 -7.52 2.02 5.14
N THR A 88 -7.67 1.22 4.10
CA THR A 88 -6.71 1.17 2.97
C THR A 88 -7.41 1.58 1.69
N VAL A 89 -6.81 2.55 0.97
CA VAL A 89 -7.27 3.01 -0.34
C VAL A 89 -6.12 2.86 -1.33
N VAL A 90 -6.38 2.23 -2.47
CA VAL A 90 -5.40 2.12 -3.56
C VAL A 90 -5.83 3.07 -4.67
N VAL A 91 -4.90 3.90 -5.13
CA VAL A 91 -5.19 4.90 -6.18
C VAL A 91 -4.28 4.68 -7.38
N GLY A 92 -4.76 5.12 -8.54
CA GLY A 92 -3.97 5.17 -9.75
C GLY A 92 -3.84 3.84 -10.47
N ILE A 93 -4.77 2.90 -10.26
CA ILE A 93 -4.73 1.63 -10.98
C ILE A 93 -4.91 1.88 -12.48
N ALA A 94 -3.87 1.54 -13.27
CA ALA A 94 -3.92 1.70 -14.71
C ALA A 94 -4.98 0.76 -15.34
N PRO A 95 -5.58 1.14 -16.47
CA PRO A 95 -6.61 0.29 -17.10
C PRO A 95 -6.16 -1.14 -17.37
N ASP A 96 -4.93 -1.34 -17.85
CA ASP A 96 -4.40 -2.67 -18.13
C ASP A 96 -4.25 -3.49 -16.84
N VAL A 97 -3.85 -2.85 -15.76
CA VAL A 97 -3.74 -3.50 -14.45
C VAL A 97 -5.13 -3.88 -13.95
N ALA A 98 -6.10 -2.97 -14.09
CA ALA A 98 -7.48 -3.25 -13.68
C ALA A 98 -8.05 -4.45 -14.45
N MET A 99 -7.81 -4.51 -15.74
CA MET A 99 -8.26 -5.64 -16.56
C MET A 99 -7.62 -6.95 -16.12
N ALA A 100 -6.32 -6.92 -15.81
CA ALA A 100 -5.62 -8.11 -15.34
C ALA A 100 -6.19 -8.61 -14.02
N LEU A 101 -6.49 -7.70 -13.09
CA LEU A 101 -7.06 -8.06 -11.79
C LEU A 101 -8.42 -8.73 -11.95
N VAL A 102 -9.25 -8.23 -12.87
CA VAL A 102 -10.55 -8.83 -13.15
C VAL A 102 -10.39 -10.23 -13.74
N ARG A 103 -9.45 -10.40 -14.70
CA ARG A 103 -9.20 -11.71 -15.31
C ARG A 103 -8.68 -12.73 -14.32
N LEU A 104 -7.87 -12.30 -13.35
CA LEU A 104 -7.34 -13.18 -12.32
C LEU A 104 -8.37 -13.47 -11.23
N ALA A 105 -9.56 -12.87 -11.32
CA ALA A 105 -10.62 -12.99 -10.32
C ALA A 105 -10.12 -12.62 -8.92
N VAL A 106 -9.26 -11.61 -8.86
CA VAL A 106 -8.73 -11.14 -7.58
C VAL A 106 -9.82 -10.41 -6.82
N HIS A 107 -9.98 -10.76 -5.56
CA HIS A 107 -11.00 -10.19 -4.71
C HIS A 107 -10.36 -9.55 -3.48
N MET A 108 -10.60 -8.25 -3.30
CA MET A 108 -10.00 -7.47 -2.21
C MET A 108 -11.10 -6.65 -1.51
N PRO A 109 -11.95 -7.31 -0.71
CA PRO A 109 -13.18 -6.65 -0.21
C PRO A 109 -12.93 -5.46 0.71
N LEU A 110 -11.80 -5.41 1.41
CA LEU A 110 -11.48 -4.30 2.33
C LEU A 110 -10.62 -3.22 1.69
N VAL A 111 -10.21 -3.39 0.43
CA VAL A 111 -9.46 -2.37 -0.29
C VAL A 111 -10.46 -1.46 -0.99
N GLN A 112 -10.43 -0.17 -0.67
CA GLN A 112 -11.15 0.84 -1.43
C GLN A 112 -10.24 1.33 -2.55
N THR A 113 -10.81 1.80 -3.65
CA THR A 113 -10.04 2.33 -4.77
C THR A 113 -10.52 3.72 -5.13
N ALA A 114 -9.63 4.51 -5.70
CA ALA A 114 -9.92 5.85 -6.19
C ALA A 114 -9.04 6.13 -7.40
N LEU A 115 -9.40 7.13 -8.20
CA LEU A 115 -8.65 7.44 -9.41
C LEU A 115 -7.28 8.03 -9.11
N ASP A 116 -7.21 8.93 -8.13
CA ASP A 116 -5.98 9.65 -7.84
C ASP A 116 -5.84 9.95 -6.35
N LEU A 117 -4.74 10.58 -6.00
CA LEU A 117 -4.42 10.93 -4.62
C LEU A 117 -5.50 11.78 -3.97
N GLU A 118 -5.99 12.80 -4.68
CA GLU A 118 -6.98 13.71 -4.13
C GLU A 118 -8.27 12.98 -3.77
N GLU A 119 -8.77 12.16 -4.70
CA GLU A 119 -9.98 11.37 -4.46
C GLU A 119 -9.76 10.36 -3.33
N GLY A 120 -8.57 9.75 -3.29
CA GLY A 120 -8.23 8.80 -2.22
C GLY A 120 -8.22 9.45 -0.84
N LEU A 121 -7.68 10.66 -0.74
CA LEU A 121 -7.69 11.40 0.52
C LEU A 121 -9.11 11.77 0.94
N GLN A 122 -9.96 12.11 -0.01
CA GLN A 122 -11.37 12.36 0.27
C GLN A 122 -12.07 11.11 0.81
N CYS A 123 -11.77 9.95 0.23
CA CYS A 123 -12.28 8.68 0.74
C CYS A 123 -11.90 8.44 2.19
N LEU A 124 -10.66 8.73 2.54
CA LEU A 124 -10.16 8.52 3.90
C LEU A 124 -10.74 9.53 4.88
N ALA A 125 -11.14 10.70 4.40
CA ALA A 125 -11.69 11.77 5.24
C ALA A 125 -13.18 11.56 5.57
N SER A 126 -13.86 10.68 4.85
CA SER A 126 -15.29 10.46 5.04
C SER A 126 -15.66 9.40 6.08
#